data_eb81940e75b2cd21752eba0d12b56342
#
_entry.id   eb81940e75b2cd21752eba0d12b56342
#
_cell.length_a   1.000
_cell.length_b   1.000
_cell.length_c   1.000
_cell.angle_alpha   90.00
_cell.angle_beta   90.00
_cell.angle_gamma   90.00
#
_symmetry.space_group_name_H-M   'P 1'
#
loop_
_entity.id
_entity.type
_entity.pdbx_description
1 polymer ?
#
loop_
_entity_poly.entity_id
_entity_poly.type
_entity_poly.pdbx_seq_one_letter_code
_entity_poly.pdbx_strand_id
1 'polypeptide(L)'
;MPRNKYPEVTEKAILDTAKRLFLEHGYEHVTLQDIAEACGLTRGAIYHHFHGKEERLDAVTTYMFHETVPCLEIQEDTSRNGLEKLQRLIIASVSNREQLQMYRMLSRTFYQSPKLVCAYLLSCRTSVVPMTRTFLEEGVSDGSITVDSPQIAAEVVAVFTNLLLSPLVFSSTGPDFQRKVACVSTMLESIGLPLINDQVSAAFSAMGAVLYGEERT
;
A
#
# COMPACT_ATOMS: atom_id res chain seq x y z
N MET A 1 23.48 -14.45 26.77
CA MET A 1 23.07 -14.51 25.35
C MET A 1 23.53 -13.23 24.66
N PRO A 2 24.18 -13.26 23.49
CA PRO A 2 24.63 -12.06 22.82
C PRO A 2 23.41 -11.24 22.44
N ARG A 3 23.41 -9.98 22.84
CA ARG A 3 22.41 -8.96 22.50
C ARG A 3 22.44 -8.77 20.98
N ASN A 4 21.31 -8.94 20.28
CA ASN A 4 21.23 -8.79 18.83
C ASN A 4 21.79 -7.41 18.45
N LYS A 5 22.83 -7.38 17.62
CA LYS A 5 23.58 -6.17 17.27
C LYS A 5 22.82 -5.28 16.27
N TYR A 6 21.76 -5.83 15.62
CA TYR A 6 20.94 -5.14 14.61
C TYR A 6 19.48 -5.56 14.74
N PRO A 7 18.72 -5.05 15.72
CA PRO A 7 17.31 -5.42 15.90
C PRO A 7 16.44 -5.11 14.68
N GLU A 8 16.70 -4.00 13.98
CA GLU A 8 15.98 -3.56 12.79
C GLU A 8 16.13 -4.54 11.59
N VAL A 9 17.34 -5.06 11.38
CA VAL A 9 17.60 -6.08 10.34
C VAL A 9 16.82 -7.36 10.63
N THR A 10 16.69 -7.73 11.90
CA THR A 10 15.95 -8.93 12.29
C THR A 10 14.43 -8.73 12.10
N GLU A 11 13.90 -7.55 12.43
CA GLU A 11 12.49 -7.23 12.25
C GLU A 11 12.10 -7.28 10.77
N LYS A 12 12.86 -6.64 9.89
CA LYS A 12 12.65 -6.70 8.45
C LYS A 12 12.69 -8.13 7.93
N ALA A 13 13.66 -8.94 8.33
CA ALA A 13 13.76 -10.33 7.90
C ALA A 13 12.54 -11.17 8.35
N ILE A 14 12.00 -10.90 9.54
CA ILE A 14 10.78 -11.54 10.03
C ILE A 14 9.57 -11.13 9.17
N LEU A 15 9.44 -9.83 8.86
CA LEU A 15 8.34 -9.31 8.06
C LEU A 15 8.38 -9.83 6.62
N ASP A 16 9.55 -9.86 5.98
CA ASP A 16 9.75 -10.43 4.64
C ASP A 16 9.42 -11.93 4.61
N THR A 17 9.85 -12.67 5.62
CA THR A 17 9.53 -14.10 5.74
C THR A 17 8.04 -14.33 5.95
N ALA A 18 7.39 -13.55 6.80
CA ALA A 18 5.97 -13.63 7.04
C ALA A 18 5.16 -13.30 5.78
N LYS A 19 5.54 -12.23 5.06
CA LYS A 19 4.96 -11.86 3.76
C LYS A 19 5.03 -13.02 2.79
N ARG A 20 6.20 -13.64 2.63
CA ARG A 20 6.40 -14.79 1.75
C ARG A 20 5.50 -15.97 2.14
N LEU A 21 5.49 -16.36 3.41
CA LEU A 21 4.66 -17.47 3.90
C LEU A 21 3.15 -17.20 3.68
N PHE A 22 2.67 -15.97 3.93
CA PHE A 22 1.28 -15.61 3.68
C PHE A 22 0.91 -15.72 2.20
N LEU A 23 1.83 -15.37 1.30
CA LEU A 23 1.63 -15.51 -0.14
C LEU A 23 1.65 -16.97 -0.59
N GLU A 24 2.51 -17.81 -0.02
CA GLU A 24 2.66 -19.23 -0.37
C GLU A 24 1.54 -20.12 0.20
N HIS A 25 1.15 -19.87 1.46
CA HIS A 25 0.25 -20.78 2.21
C HIS A 25 -1.12 -20.17 2.54
N GLY A 26 -1.29 -18.86 2.32
CA GLY A 26 -2.49 -18.11 2.71
C GLY A 26 -2.41 -17.59 4.16
N TYR A 27 -2.94 -16.39 4.35
CA TYR A 27 -2.85 -15.64 5.62
C TYR A 27 -3.41 -16.39 6.83
N GLU A 28 -4.52 -17.12 6.70
CA GLU A 28 -5.18 -17.83 7.79
C GLU A 28 -4.44 -19.11 8.23
N HIS A 29 -3.60 -19.65 7.37
CA HIS A 29 -2.91 -20.93 7.60
C HIS A 29 -1.51 -20.77 8.17
N VAL A 30 -0.97 -19.55 8.22
CA VAL A 30 0.38 -19.27 8.74
C VAL A 30 0.32 -18.85 10.20
N THR A 31 1.08 -19.53 11.03
CA THR A 31 1.25 -19.23 12.45
C THR A 31 2.56 -18.49 12.71
N LEU A 32 2.67 -17.88 13.90
CA LEU A 32 3.94 -17.30 14.34
C LEU A 32 5.04 -18.33 14.53
N GLN A 33 4.66 -19.58 14.79
CA GLN A 33 5.61 -20.68 14.89
C GLN A 33 6.24 -20.96 13.51
N ASP A 34 5.42 -20.98 12.44
CA ASP A 34 5.91 -21.19 11.08
C ASP A 34 6.87 -20.07 10.67
N ILE A 35 6.54 -18.82 11.02
CA ILE A 35 7.43 -17.67 10.77
C ILE A 35 8.73 -17.80 11.55
N ALA A 36 8.68 -18.19 12.84
CA ALA A 36 9.87 -18.41 13.66
C ALA A 36 10.78 -19.46 13.06
N GLU A 37 10.22 -20.60 12.71
CA GLU A 37 10.95 -21.73 12.11
C GLU A 37 11.59 -21.33 10.79
N ALA A 38 10.85 -20.65 9.92
CA ALA A 38 11.37 -20.17 8.63
C ALA A 38 12.46 -19.11 8.76
N CYS A 39 12.47 -18.33 9.85
CA CYS A 39 13.52 -17.36 10.16
C CYS A 39 14.71 -17.98 10.91
N GLY A 40 14.65 -19.23 11.33
CA GLY A 40 15.64 -19.85 12.21
C GLY A 40 15.67 -19.23 13.61
N LEU A 41 14.55 -18.64 14.06
CA LEU A 41 14.41 -17.97 15.34
C LEU A 41 13.62 -18.82 16.32
N THR A 42 13.86 -18.61 17.63
CA THR A 42 12.99 -19.18 18.65
C THR A 42 11.67 -18.40 18.71
N ARG A 43 10.60 -19.09 19.12
CA ARG A 43 9.30 -18.45 19.38
C ARG A 43 9.45 -17.24 20.34
N GLY A 44 10.27 -17.35 21.36
CA GLY A 44 10.54 -16.28 22.31
C GLY A 44 11.22 -15.06 21.67
N ALA A 45 12.07 -15.25 20.66
CA ALA A 45 12.73 -14.17 19.95
C ALA A 45 11.70 -13.35 19.13
N ILE A 46 10.77 -13.99 18.42
CA ILE A 46 9.69 -13.30 17.74
C ILE A 46 8.78 -12.56 18.72
N TYR A 47 8.46 -13.17 19.86
CA TYR A 47 7.68 -12.54 20.92
C TYR A 47 8.36 -11.32 21.54
N HIS A 48 9.65 -11.18 21.41
CA HIS A 48 10.41 -10.02 21.89
C HIS A 48 10.38 -8.85 20.91
N HIS A 49 10.28 -9.12 19.62
CA HIS A 49 10.16 -8.10 18.57
C HIS A 49 8.74 -7.54 18.45
N PHE A 50 7.72 -8.32 18.81
CA PHE A 50 6.32 -7.95 18.65
C PHE A 50 5.54 -8.19 19.95
N HIS A 51 5.00 -7.16 20.57
CA HIS A 51 4.40 -7.20 21.90
C HIS A 51 2.97 -7.76 22.02
N GLY A 52 2.44 -8.50 21.09
CA GLY A 52 1.12 -9.14 21.16
C GLY A 52 0.75 -9.88 19.89
N LYS A 53 -0.22 -10.81 19.93
CA LYS A 53 -0.61 -11.59 18.75
C LYS A 53 -1.27 -10.73 17.68
N GLU A 54 -2.04 -9.71 18.09
CA GLU A 54 -2.76 -8.78 17.20
C GLU A 54 -1.81 -7.76 16.61
N GLU A 55 -0.96 -7.12 17.42
CA GLU A 55 0.03 -6.13 17.01
C GLU A 55 1.02 -6.66 15.96
N ARG A 56 1.34 -7.95 16.03
CA ARG A 56 2.25 -8.65 15.10
C ARG A 56 1.64 -8.88 13.72
N LEU A 57 0.38 -9.24 13.72
CA LEU A 57 -0.38 -9.46 12.49
C LEU A 57 -0.59 -8.13 11.76
N ASP A 58 -0.88 -7.08 12.53
CA ASP A 58 -1.04 -5.71 12.02
C ASP A 58 0.27 -5.16 11.47
N ALA A 59 1.41 -5.40 12.15
CA ALA A 59 2.72 -4.99 11.67
C ALA A 59 3.09 -5.66 10.33
N VAL A 60 2.90 -6.98 10.23
CA VAL A 60 3.17 -7.72 8.98
C VAL A 60 2.22 -7.26 7.86
N THR A 61 0.96 -7.02 8.16
CA THR A 61 -0.02 -6.58 7.17
C THR A 61 0.30 -5.16 6.71
N THR A 62 0.62 -4.26 7.64
CA THR A 62 1.08 -2.90 7.33
C THR A 62 2.34 -2.94 6.46
N TYR A 63 3.31 -3.77 6.81
CA TYR A 63 4.50 -4.00 6.00
C TYR A 63 4.18 -4.50 4.59
N MET A 64 3.29 -5.48 4.46
CA MET A 64 2.87 -6.01 3.15
C MET A 64 2.28 -4.95 2.24
N PHE A 65 1.56 -3.98 2.78
CA PHE A 65 0.86 -2.98 1.98
C PHE A 65 1.62 -1.65 1.80
N HIS A 66 2.62 -1.34 2.63
CA HIS A 66 3.18 0.02 2.69
C HIS A 66 4.69 0.17 2.53
N GLU A 67 5.50 -0.84 2.84
CA GLU A 67 6.96 -0.65 2.88
C GLU A 67 7.69 -0.68 1.52
N THR A 68 6.97 -0.77 0.42
CA THR A 68 7.58 -0.88 -0.91
C THR A 68 7.68 0.45 -1.66
N VAL A 69 7.30 1.57 -1.02
CA VAL A 69 7.30 2.89 -1.66
C VAL A 69 8.37 3.78 -1.02
N PRO A 70 9.21 4.47 -1.81
CA PRO A 70 10.29 5.32 -1.30
C PRO A 70 9.74 6.67 -0.79
N CYS A 71 8.90 6.64 0.25
CA CYS A 71 8.19 7.81 0.77
C CYS A 71 9.14 8.90 1.27
N LEU A 72 10.20 8.53 1.99
CA LEU A 72 11.18 9.48 2.54
C LEU A 72 11.93 10.20 1.43
N GLU A 73 12.42 9.47 0.43
CA GLU A 73 13.13 10.07 -0.72
C GLU A 73 12.24 11.05 -1.49
N ILE A 74 10.95 10.71 -1.64
CA ILE A 74 9.97 11.59 -2.30
C ILE A 74 9.70 12.83 -1.44
N GLN A 75 9.57 12.67 -0.12
CA GLN A 75 9.32 13.77 0.80
C GLN A 75 10.48 14.75 0.87
N GLU A 76 11.72 14.26 0.84
CA GLU A 76 12.95 15.07 0.91
C GLU A 76 13.33 15.75 -0.41
N ASP A 77 12.66 15.44 -1.53
CA ASP A 77 12.91 16.04 -2.84
C ASP A 77 12.44 17.51 -2.88
N THR A 78 13.32 18.43 -2.58
CA THR A 78 13.03 19.87 -2.58
C THR A 78 12.89 20.48 -3.98
N SER A 79 13.17 19.73 -5.05
CA SER A 79 13.02 20.20 -6.43
C SER A 79 11.58 20.14 -6.95
N ARG A 80 10.65 19.57 -6.17
CA ARG A 80 9.26 19.31 -6.56
C ARG A 80 8.27 19.95 -5.60
N ASN A 81 7.14 20.39 -6.13
CA ASN A 81 6.01 20.87 -5.32
C ASN A 81 5.21 19.69 -4.73
N GLY A 82 4.28 19.98 -3.81
CA GLY A 82 3.50 18.97 -3.10
C GLY A 82 2.66 18.09 -4.03
N LEU A 83 2.08 18.65 -5.09
CA LEU A 83 1.33 17.89 -6.10
C LEU A 83 2.22 16.89 -6.85
N GLU A 84 3.38 17.32 -7.32
CA GLU A 84 4.34 16.46 -8.03
C GLU A 84 4.87 15.33 -7.14
N LYS A 85 5.11 15.61 -5.86
CA LYS A 85 5.50 14.59 -4.89
C LYS A 85 4.39 13.56 -4.70
N LEU A 86 3.14 14.00 -4.55
CA LEU A 86 1.99 13.10 -4.42
C LEU A 86 1.80 12.26 -5.69
N GLN A 87 1.94 12.83 -6.87
CA GLN A 87 1.90 12.11 -8.14
C GLN A 87 3.00 11.04 -8.22
N ARG A 88 4.24 11.36 -7.83
CA ARG A 88 5.35 10.38 -7.75
C ARG A 88 5.05 9.25 -6.77
N LEU A 89 4.46 9.56 -5.63
CA LEU A 89 4.07 8.56 -4.65
C LEU A 89 3.07 7.56 -5.24
N ILE A 90 2.04 8.05 -5.92
CA ILE A 90 1.05 7.20 -6.60
C ILE A 90 1.73 6.35 -7.68
N ILE A 91 2.55 6.95 -8.55
CA ILE A 91 3.26 6.19 -9.59
C ILE A 91 4.12 5.08 -8.98
N ALA A 92 4.91 5.39 -7.94
CA ALA A 92 5.75 4.40 -7.27
C ALA A 92 4.92 3.26 -6.68
N SER A 93 3.78 3.56 -6.06
CA SER A 93 2.88 2.58 -5.46
C SER A 93 2.28 1.63 -6.52
N VAL A 94 1.75 2.17 -7.62
CA VAL A 94 1.06 1.35 -8.64
C VAL A 94 2.00 0.67 -9.62
N SER A 95 3.28 1.06 -9.67
CA SER A 95 4.30 0.45 -10.53
C SER A 95 5.15 -0.61 -9.81
N ASN A 96 4.96 -0.80 -8.51
CA ASN A 96 5.73 -1.77 -7.74
C ASN A 96 5.34 -3.21 -8.09
N ARG A 97 6.27 -3.97 -8.68
CA ARG A 97 6.03 -5.34 -9.15
C ARG A 97 5.65 -6.30 -8.04
N GLU A 98 6.29 -6.21 -6.87
CA GLU A 98 5.98 -7.07 -5.73
C GLU A 98 4.58 -6.81 -5.21
N GLN A 99 4.19 -5.53 -5.13
CA GLN A 99 2.85 -5.12 -4.74
C GLN A 99 1.79 -5.64 -5.72
N LEU A 100 2.05 -5.55 -7.03
CA LEU A 100 1.14 -6.06 -8.05
C LEU A 100 1.01 -7.59 -8.00
N GLN A 101 2.10 -8.31 -7.77
CA GLN A 101 2.05 -9.77 -7.56
C GLN A 101 1.24 -10.13 -6.32
N MET A 102 1.45 -9.42 -5.22
CA MET A 102 0.68 -9.61 -3.99
C MET A 102 -0.81 -9.38 -4.22
N TYR A 103 -1.19 -8.31 -4.92
CA TYR A 103 -2.59 -8.05 -5.26
C TYR A 103 -3.21 -9.18 -6.09
N ARG A 104 -2.50 -9.71 -7.10
CA ARG A 104 -2.97 -10.86 -7.89
C ARG A 104 -3.19 -12.11 -7.04
N MET A 105 -2.28 -12.41 -6.12
CA MET A 105 -2.37 -13.59 -5.25
C MET A 105 -3.50 -13.45 -4.23
N LEU A 106 -3.67 -12.29 -3.63
CA LEU A 106 -4.68 -12.03 -2.60
C LEU A 106 -6.08 -11.82 -3.17
N SER A 107 -6.24 -11.39 -4.42
CA SER A 107 -7.54 -11.00 -5.00
C SER A 107 -8.63 -12.08 -4.87
N ARG A 108 -8.26 -13.36 -4.88
CA ARG A 108 -9.19 -14.50 -4.75
C ARG A 108 -9.55 -14.84 -3.32
N THR A 109 -8.69 -14.53 -2.35
CA THR A 109 -8.80 -14.97 -0.95
C THR A 109 -9.01 -13.81 0.03
N PHE A 110 -8.87 -12.58 -0.42
CA PHE A 110 -8.92 -11.39 0.42
C PHE A 110 -10.17 -11.34 1.31
N TYR A 111 -11.35 -11.55 0.73
CA TYR A 111 -12.61 -11.55 1.46
C TYR A 111 -12.86 -12.80 2.31
N GLN A 112 -12.05 -13.84 2.16
CA GLN A 112 -12.16 -15.05 2.99
C GLN A 112 -11.51 -14.84 4.37
N SER A 113 -10.70 -13.78 4.53
CA SER A 113 -10.10 -13.41 5.80
C SER A 113 -10.58 -12.04 6.30
N PRO A 114 -11.61 -11.98 7.17
CA PRO A 114 -12.06 -10.74 7.76
C PRO A 114 -10.95 -9.95 8.48
N LYS A 115 -9.96 -10.65 9.06
CA LYS A 115 -8.82 -10.02 9.72
C LYS A 115 -7.94 -9.29 8.71
N LEU A 116 -7.67 -9.89 7.55
CA LEU A 116 -6.89 -9.25 6.49
C LEU A 116 -7.61 -8.01 5.93
N VAL A 117 -8.93 -8.10 5.75
CA VAL A 117 -9.74 -6.94 5.34
C VAL A 117 -9.67 -5.81 6.37
N CYS A 118 -9.87 -6.13 7.66
CA CYS A 118 -9.76 -5.13 8.72
C CYS A 118 -8.37 -4.50 8.79
N ALA A 119 -7.30 -5.31 8.71
CA ALA A 119 -5.94 -4.83 8.74
C ALA A 119 -5.64 -3.93 7.52
N TYR A 120 -6.12 -4.27 6.33
CA TYR A 120 -6.01 -3.42 5.13
C TYR A 120 -6.70 -2.07 5.30
N LEU A 121 -7.93 -2.05 5.81
CA LEU A 121 -8.67 -0.80 6.06
C LEU A 121 -8.00 0.03 7.16
N LEU A 122 -7.51 -0.62 8.21
CA LEU A 122 -6.78 0.06 9.28
C LEU A 122 -5.50 0.71 8.73
N SER A 123 -4.74 0.00 7.88
CA SER A 123 -3.54 0.53 7.26
C SER A 123 -3.83 1.74 6.35
N CYS A 124 -4.94 1.75 5.62
CA CYS A 124 -5.37 2.93 4.87
C CYS A 124 -5.52 4.14 5.81
N ARG A 125 -6.15 3.95 6.96
CA ARG A 125 -6.39 5.00 7.95
C ARG A 125 -5.12 5.47 8.66
N THR A 126 -4.26 4.54 9.07
CA THR A 126 -3.11 4.83 9.96
C THR A 126 -1.83 5.16 9.21
N SER A 127 -1.72 4.80 7.94
CA SER A 127 -0.51 5.01 7.14
C SER A 127 -0.79 5.83 5.88
N VAL A 128 -1.73 5.42 5.01
CA VAL A 128 -1.97 6.09 3.74
C VAL A 128 -2.49 7.51 3.94
N VAL A 129 -3.52 7.69 4.78
CA VAL A 129 -4.12 9.02 5.00
C VAL A 129 -3.12 10.01 5.59
N PRO A 130 -2.38 9.73 6.67
CA PRO A 130 -1.39 10.66 7.21
C PRO A 130 -0.30 11.02 6.22
N MET A 131 0.23 10.04 5.48
CA MET A 131 1.26 10.26 4.47
C MET A 131 0.74 11.14 3.32
N THR A 132 -0.42 10.84 2.76
CA THR A 132 -1.06 11.63 1.70
C THR A 132 -1.32 13.05 2.16
N ARG A 133 -1.79 13.23 3.40
CA ARG A 133 -2.05 14.54 3.99
C ARG A 133 -0.81 15.43 4.01
N THR A 134 0.35 14.89 4.37
CA THR A 134 1.61 15.65 4.38
C THR A 134 1.90 16.31 3.02
N PHE A 135 1.75 15.57 1.93
CA PHE A 135 1.96 16.12 0.58
C PHE A 135 0.86 17.09 0.15
N LEU A 136 -0.38 16.87 0.59
CA LEU A 136 -1.49 17.81 0.33
C LEU A 136 -1.29 19.13 1.07
N GLU A 137 -0.85 19.10 2.34
CA GLU A 137 -0.53 20.30 3.13
C GLU A 137 0.61 21.09 2.46
N GLU A 138 1.65 20.41 1.97
CA GLU A 138 2.72 21.02 1.21
C GLU A 138 2.21 21.67 -0.09
N GLY A 139 1.37 20.93 -0.86
CA GLY A 139 0.81 21.44 -2.11
C GLY A 139 -0.16 22.61 -1.93
N VAL A 140 -0.90 22.67 -0.83
CA VAL A 140 -1.69 23.86 -0.49
C VAL A 140 -0.79 25.03 -0.12
N SER A 141 0.30 24.78 0.61
CA SER A 141 1.26 25.83 1.01
C SER A 141 2.02 26.41 -0.18
N ASP A 142 2.39 25.59 -1.18
CA ASP A 142 3.11 26.04 -2.38
C ASP A 142 2.19 26.49 -3.52
N GLY A 143 0.87 26.33 -3.36
CA GLY A 143 -0.16 26.74 -4.33
C GLY A 143 -0.39 25.76 -5.47
N SER A 144 0.22 24.56 -5.46
CA SER A 144 0.03 23.53 -6.49
C SER A 144 -1.27 22.75 -6.32
N ILE A 145 -1.92 22.83 -5.14
CA ILE A 145 -3.19 22.19 -4.79
C ILE A 145 -4.14 23.23 -4.18
N THR A 146 -5.44 23.16 -4.51
CA THR A 146 -6.44 24.14 -4.07
C THR A 146 -7.60 23.52 -3.28
N VAL A 147 -7.34 22.40 -2.60
CA VAL A 147 -8.37 21.75 -1.77
C VAL A 147 -8.64 22.57 -0.49
N ASP A 148 -9.91 22.61 -0.08
CA ASP A 148 -10.33 23.33 1.13
C ASP A 148 -9.80 22.67 2.42
N SER A 149 -9.70 21.35 2.44
CA SER A 149 -9.24 20.58 3.60
C SER A 149 -8.30 19.45 3.18
N PRO A 150 -6.98 19.58 3.41
CA PRO A 150 -6.01 18.52 3.15
C PRO A 150 -6.34 17.21 3.86
N GLN A 151 -6.90 17.25 5.07
CA GLN A 151 -7.32 16.06 5.81
C GLN A 151 -8.43 15.30 5.07
N ILE A 152 -9.51 15.98 4.67
CA ILE A 152 -10.63 15.35 3.96
C ILE A 152 -10.16 14.88 2.57
N ALA A 153 -9.37 15.67 1.88
CA ALA A 153 -8.80 15.29 0.57
C ALA A 153 -7.93 14.04 0.68
N ALA A 154 -7.14 13.87 1.75
CA ALA A 154 -6.34 12.67 1.99
C ALA A 154 -7.22 11.42 2.18
N GLU A 155 -8.33 11.54 2.90
CA GLU A 155 -9.29 10.45 3.08
C GLU A 155 -9.97 10.09 1.74
N VAL A 156 -10.35 11.09 0.94
CA VAL A 156 -10.92 10.90 -0.41
C VAL A 156 -9.91 10.19 -1.33
N VAL A 157 -8.65 10.64 -1.36
CA VAL A 157 -7.58 9.98 -2.13
C VAL A 157 -7.39 8.53 -1.68
N ALA A 158 -7.35 8.27 -0.37
CA ALA A 158 -7.22 6.91 0.16
C ALA A 158 -8.38 6.01 -0.27
N VAL A 159 -9.63 6.49 -0.23
CA VAL A 159 -10.81 5.76 -0.71
C VAL A 159 -10.70 5.46 -2.20
N PHE A 160 -10.35 6.45 -3.02
CA PHE A 160 -10.27 6.23 -4.46
C PHE A 160 -9.13 5.29 -4.85
N THR A 161 -7.92 5.50 -4.33
CA THR A 161 -6.75 4.71 -4.73
C THR A 161 -6.71 3.33 -4.11
N ASN A 162 -7.09 3.20 -2.83
CA ASN A 162 -6.97 1.93 -2.11
C ASN A 162 -8.28 1.12 -2.00
N LEU A 163 -9.44 1.71 -2.30
CA LEU A 163 -10.69 0.94 -2.33
C LEU A 163 -11.24 0.85 -3.75
N LEU A 164 -11.55 1.98 -4.41
CA LEU A 164 -12.22 1.96 -5.71
C LEU A 164 -11.32 1.42 -6.83
N LEU A 165 -10.05 1.81 -6.87
CA LEU A 165 -9.07 1.34 -7.85
C LEU A 165 -8.28 0.11 -7.40
N SER A 166 -8.51 -0.38 -6.17
CA SER A 166 -7.85 -1.57 -5.66
C SER A 166 -8.43 -2.85 -6.26
N PRO A 167 -7.60 -3.74 -6.81
CA PRO A 167 -8.06 -5.03 -7.31
C PRO A 167 -8.52 -5.97 -6.20
N LEU A 168 -8.18 -5.68 -4.95
CA LEU A 168 -8.62 -6.46 -3.78
C LEU A 168 -10.07 -6.19 -3.44
N VAL A 169 -10.59 -4.98 -3.71
CA VAL A 169 -11.93 -4.56 -3.29
C VAL A 169 -12.92 -4.68 -4.44
N PHE A 170 -12.59 -4.17 -5.60
CA PHE A 170 -13.47 -4.21 -6.78
C PHE A 170 -12.75 -4.85 -7.96
N SER A 171 -13.20 -6.03 -8.37
CA SER A 171 -12.78 -6.63 -9.63
C SER A 171 -13.14 -5.72 -10.82
N SER A 172 -12.35 -5.78 -11.87
CA SER A 172 -12.56 -5.00 -13.08
C SER A 172 -12.14 -5.81 -14.32
N THR A 173 -12.61 -5.39 -15.49
CA THR A 173 -11.94 -5.68 -16.76
C THR A 173 -10.95 -4.56 -17.05
N GLY A 174 -10.01 -4.75 -17.96
CA GLY A 174 -9.07 -3.70 -18.36
C GLY A 174 -9.77 -2.41 -18.80
N PRO A 175 -10.76 -2.46 -19.72
CA PRO A 175 -11.54 -1.28 -20.13
C PRO A 175 -12.32 -0.63 -18.99
N ASP A 176 -12.92 -1.41 -18.07
CA ASP A 176 -13.65 -0.85 -16.92
C ASP A 176 -12.72 -0.16 -15.93
N PHE A 177 -11.52 -0.72 -15.74
CA PHE A 177 -10.52 -0.10 -14.89
C PHE A 177 -10.10 1.28 -15.42
N GLN A 178 -9.87 1.41 -16.74
CA GLN A 178 -9.56 2.70 -17.36
C GLN A 178 -10.70 3.71 -17.17
N ARG A 179 -11.96 3.28 -17.31
CA ARG A 179 -13.12 4.14 -17.05
C ARG A 179 -13.20 4.59 -15.59
N LYS A 180 -12.86 3.71 -14.65
CA LYS A 180 -12.76 4.08 -13.21
C LYS A 180 -11.69 5.14 -12.98
N VAL A 181 -10.50 4.96 -13.56
CA VAL A 181 -9.39 5.94 -13.43
C VAL A 181 -9.81 7.31 -13.96
N ALA A 182 -10.45 7.38 -15.15
CA ALA A 182 -10.95 8.63 -15.72
C ALA A 182 -12.04 9.28 -14.84
N CYS A 183 -12.95 8.48 -14.28
CA CYS A 183 -13.98 8.98 -13.36
C CYS A 183 -13.35 9.57 -12.08
N VAL A 184 -12.37 8.89 -11.50
CA VAL A 184 -11.62 9.37 -10.33
C VAL A 184 -10.88 10.66 -10.64
N SER A 185 -10.24 10.77 -11.81
CA SER A 185 -9.59 12.02 -12.25
C SER A 185 -10.56 13.20 -12.21
N THR A 186 -11.70 13.07 -12.87
CA THR A 186 -12.74 14.12 -12.90
C THR A 186 -13.22 14.49 -11.49
N MET A 187 -13.44 13.50 -10.62
CA MET A 187 -13.88 13.76 -9.24
C MET A 187 -12.82 14.51 -8.42
N LEU A 188 -11.57 14.13 -8.53
CA LEU A 188 -10.48 14.80 -7.81
C LEU A 188 -10.22 16.21 -8.33
N GLU A 189 -10.27 16.40 -9.64
CA GLU A 189 -10.17 17.73 -10.27
C GLU A 189 -11.29 18.67 -9.79
N SER A 190 -12.51 18.15 -9.63
CA SER A 190 -13.66 18.95 -9.16
C SER A 190 -13.50 19.51 -7.75
N ILE A 191 -12.64 18.93 -6.93
CA ILE A 191 -12.32 19.42 -5.58
C ILE A 191 -10.98 20.18 -5.51
N GLY A 192 -10.39 20.54 -6.67
CA GLY A 192 -9.12 21.28 -6.73
C GLY A 192 -7.87 20.41 -6.60
N LEU A 193 -7.97 19.11 -6.84
CA LEU A 193 -6.85 18.16 -6.78
C LEU A 193 -6.60 17.50 -8.15
N PRO A 194 -5.78 18.09 -9.04
CA PRO A 194 -5.45 17.51 -10.36
C PRO A 194 -4.37 16.41 -10.22
N LEU A 195 -4.69 15.36 -9.46
CA LEU A 195 -3.77 14.30 -9.09
C LEU A 195 -3.41 13.39 -10.28
N ILE A 196 -4.39 13.07 -11.14
CA ILE A 196 -4.22 12.12 -12.23
C ILE A 196 -3.85 12.85 -13.53
N ASN A 197 -2.56 13.14 -13.70
CA ASN A 197 -2.00 13.63 -14.95
C ASN A 197 -1.69 12.47 -15.92
N ASP A 198 -1.13 12.76 -17.10
CA ASP A 198 -0.80 11.75 -18.11
C ASP A 198 0.15 10.66 -17.58
N GLN A 199 1.12 11.01 -16.74
CA GLN A 199 2.07 10.05 -16.17
C GLN A 199 1.41 9.12 -15.16
N VAL A 200 0.57 9.65 -14.28
CA VAL A 200 -0.21 8.87 -13.31
C VAL A 200 -1.21 7.98 -14.05
N SER A 201 -1.89 8.52 -15.07
CA SER A 201 -2.81 7.76 -15.92
C SER A 201 -2.11 6.60 -16.64
N ALA A 202 -0.91 6.84 -17.20
CA ALA A 202 -0.10 5.80 -17.82
C ALA A 202 0.33 4.72 -16.83
N ALA A 203 0.70 5.09 -15.59
CA ALA A 203 1.05 4.15 -14.54
C ALA A 203 -0.14 3.26 -14.13
N PHE A 204 -1.34 3.84 -13.97
CA PHE A 204 -2.57 3.07 -13.75
C PHE A 204 -2.90 2.16 -14.94
N SER A 205 -2.67 2.63 -16.18
CA SER A 205 -2.88 1.82 -17.37
C SER A 205 -1.96 0.59 -17.39
N ALA A 206 -0.68 0.78 -17.06
CA ALA A 206 0.28 -0.32 -16.93
C ALA A 206 -0.11 -1.30 -15.80
N MET A 207 -0.53 -0.79 -14.64
CA MET A 207 -1.09 -1.60 -13.56
C MET A 207 -2.30 -2.41 -14.04
N GLY A 208 -3.24 -1.78 -14.73
CA GLY A 208 -4.43 -2.44 -15.28
C GLY A 208 -4.07 -3.56 -16.26
N ALA A 209 -3.09 -3.35 -17.12
CA ALA A 209 -2.61 -4.37 -18.05
C ALA A 209 -2.00 -5.59 -17.32
N VAL A 210 -1.28 -5.36 -16.21
CA VAL A 210 -0.72 -6.44 -15.38
C VAL A 210 -1.81 -7.20 -14.64
N LEU A 211 -2.80 -6.50 -14.07
CA LEU A 211 -3.80 -7.10 -13.19
C LEU A 211 -4.99 -7.73 -13.95
N TYR A 212 -5.38 -7.15 -15.08
CA TYR A 212 -6.59 -7.49 -15.84
C TYR A 212 -6.31 -7.83 -17.31
N GLY A 213 -5.05 -7.80 -17.76
CA GLY A 213 -4.65 -8.29 -19.06
C GLY A 213 -4.93 -9.78 -19.15
N GLU A 214 -5.42 -10.26 -20.30
CA GLU A 214 -5.66 -11.67 -20.55
C GLU A 214 -4.36 -12.46 -20.31
N GLU A 215 -4.43 -13.48 -19.45
CA GLU A 215 -3.41 -14.51 -19.45
C GLU A 215 -3.43 -15.10 -20.87
N ARG A 216 -2.36 -14.87 -21.64
CA ARG A 216 -2.15 -15.64 -22.87
C ARG A 216 -2.09 -17.11 -22.44
N THR A 217 -3.19 -17.82 -22.67
CA THR A 217 -3.30 -19.29 -22.63
C THR A 217 -2.24 -19.94 -23.50
#